data_e5bea12b41858672a67bc49f674248cb
#
_entry.id   e5bea12b41858672a67bc49f674248cb
#
_cell.length_a   1.000
_cell.length_b   1.000
_cell.length_c   1.000
_cell.angle_alpha   90.00
_cell.angle_beta   90.00
_cell.angle_gamma   90.00
#
_symmetry.space_group_name_H-M   'P 1'
#
loop_
_entity.id
_entity.type
_entity.pdbx_description
1 polymer ?
#
loop_
_entity_poly.entity_id
_entity_poly.type
_entity_poly.pdbx_seq_one_letter_code
_entity_poly.pdbx_strand_id
1 'polypeptide(L)'
;MGEYVIKKWVQIAAWLVALILVGLNGRLVLHTAIDFIKSDATVGAKFAVGLLLLGFVVLFFIMTFYPVFKKKKLPVSSMHGDIVALDNLTVKPTQKIGIALDFTLADEKLIAHALAQGQQGSNYVLIHVVESVSAHYLGAASDDEETRLDQERLSEYQRQLEQKGYAVSTALGFKNRTAAIVKIVADNKVDMLVMGAHGHKGIKDYIFGETIESVRHKLNIPVLIVNV
;
A
#
# COMPACT_ATOMS: atom_id res chain seq x y z
N MET A 1 23.16 -4.66 -9.01
CA MET A 1 23.33 -5.93 -8.28
C MET A 1 24.71 -6.56 -8.55
N GLY A 2 25.78 -5.80 -8.75
CA GLY A 2 27.09 -6.29 -9.16
C GLY A 2 28.14 -6.55 -8.08
N GLU A 3 27.94 -6.11 -6.84
CA GLU A 3 29.01 -6.15 -5.83
C GLU A 3 28.93 -7.29 -4.81
N TYR A 4 27.87 -8.08 -4.80
CA TYR A 4 27.69 -9.18 -3.84
C TYR A 4 27.80 -10.58 -4.49
N VAL A 5 28.77 -10.78 -5.38
CA VAL A 5 29.05 -12.12 -5.88
C VAL A 5 29.88 -12.88 -4.86
N ILE A 6 29.32 -13.95 -4.30
CA ILE A 6 30.01 -14.83 -3.36
C ILE A 6 31.26 -15.38 -4.02
N LYS A 7 32.43 -15.21 -3.38
CA LYS A 7 33.72 -15.70 -3.90
C LYS A 7 33.68 -17.23 -4.11
N LYS A 8 34.25 -17.71 -5.20
CA LYS A 8 34.19 -19.13 -5.59
C LYS A 8 34.65 -20.08 -4.49
N TRP A 9 35.70 -19.72 -3.73
CA TRP A 9 36.18 -20.54 -2.64
C TRP A 9 35.15 -20.69 -1.49
N VAL A 10 34.34 -19.65 -1.22
CA VAL A 10 33.27 -19.71 -0.22
C VAL A 10 32.16 -20.65 -0.69
N GLN A 11 31.85 -20.64 -1.98
CA GLN A 11 30.90 -21.59 -2.57
C GLN A 11 31.39 -23.03 -2.42
N ILE A 12 32.67 -23.28 -2.73
CA ILE A 12 33.26 -24.61 -2.60
C ILE A 12 33.25 -25.07 -1.15
N ALA A 13 33.63 -24.20 -0.21
CA ALA A 13 33.62 -24.51 1.22
C ALA A 13 32.18 -24.80 1.70
N ALA A 14 31.18 -24.02 1.28
CA ALA A 14 29.80 -24.25 1.62
C ALA A 14 29.25 -25.59 1.09
N TRP A 15 29.61 -25.96 -0.15
CA TRP A 15 29.24 -27.25 -0.72
C TRP A 15 29.91 -28.41 0.01
N LEU A 16 31.17 -28.26 0.42
CA LEU A 16 31.92 -29.30 1.16
C LEU A 16 31.29 -29.51 2.56
N VAL A 17 30.96 -28.44 3.27
CA VAL A 17 30.25 -28.53 4.56
C VAL A 17 28.89 -29.17 4.40
N ALA A 18 28.12 -28.77 3.40
CA ALA A 18 26.81 -29.35 3.12
C ALA A 18 26.90 -30.85 2.82
N LEU A 19 27.90 -31.28 2.03
CA LEU A 19 28.11 -32.69 1.69
C LEU A 19 28.50 -33.53 2.91
N ILE A 20 29.36 -33.01 3.80
CA ILE A 20 29.72 -33.64 5.08
C ILE A 20 28.49 -33.79 5.96
N LEU A 21 27.67 -32.72 6.12
CA LEU A 21 26.47 -32.77 6.94
C LEU A 21 25.44 -33.77 6.40
N VAL A 22 25.20 -33.77 5.09
CA VAL A 22 24.30 -34.75 4.44
C VAL A 22 24.83 -36.16 4.61
N GLY A 23 26.14 -36.38 4.45
CA GLY A 23 26.75 -37.69 4.61
C GLY A 23 26.63 -38.23 6.03
N LEU A 24 26.91 -37.40 7.04
CA LEU A 24 26.80 -37.76 8.46
C LEU A 24 25.36 -38.09 8.85
N ASN A 25 24.41 -37.24 8.45
CA ASN A 25 23.00 -37.45 8.72
C ASN A 25 22.48 -38.70 7.98
N GLY A 26 22.88 -38.89 6.72
CA GLY A 26 22.51 -40.06 5.94
C GLY A 26 23.00 -41.37 6.59
N ARG A 27 24.27 -41.35 7.10
CA ARG A 27 24.83 -42.50 7.84
C ARG A 27 24.02 -42.79 9.11
N LEU A 28 23.67 -41.76 9.88
CA LEU A 28 22.88 -41.89 11.10
C LEU A 28 21.51 -42.53 10.79
N VAL A 29 20.80 -41.99 9.80
CA VAL A 29 19.47 -42.49 9.38
C VAL A 29 19.58 -43.94 8.92
N LEU A 30 20.64 -44.29 8.15
CA LEU A 30 20.81 -45.64 7.64
C LEU A 30 21.09 -46.63 8.79
N HIS A 31 21.94 -46.31 9.76
CA HIS A 31 22.18 -47.13 10.91
C HIS A 31 20.91 -47.34 11.74
N THR A 32 20.20 -46.28 12.05
CA THR A 32 18.98 -46.34 12.82
C THR A 32 17.92 -47.16 12.10
N ALA A 33 17.80 -47.07 10.78
CA ALA A 33 16.90 -47.87 10.00
C ALA A 33 17.24 -49.38 10.01
N ILE A 34 18.52 -49.70 9.87
CA ILE A 34 19.03 -51.08 9.95
C ILE A 34 18.74 -51.69 11.32
N ASP A 35 19.05 -50.97 12.40
CA ASP A 35 18.80 -51.40 13.76
C ASP A 35 17.30 -51.62 14.04
N PHE A 36 16.46 -50.75 13.52
CA PHE A 36 15.00 -50.89 13.61
C PHE A 36 14.49 -52.14 12.86
N ILE A 37 15.01 -52.39 11.66
CA ILE A 37 14.63 -53.60 10.88
C ILE A 37 15.04 -54.91 11.62
N LYS A 38 16.21 -54.86 12.34
CA LYS A 38 16.70 -55.99 13.13
C LYS A 38 15.98 -56.14 14.48
N SER A 39 15.25 -55.15 14.94
CA SER A 39 14.52 -55.21 16.22
C SER A 39 13.36 -56.17 16.19
N ASP A 40 12.76 -56.50 17.35
CA ASP A 40 11.57 -57.35 17.51
C ASP A 40 10.26 -56.63 17.16
N ALA A 41 10.33 -55.50 16.42
CA ALA A 41 9.18 -54.75 15.99
C ALA A 41 8.27 -55.57 15.03
N THR A 42 6.97 -55.32 15.06
CA THR A 42 6.00 -56.01 14.21
C THR A 42 6.29 -55.79 12.72
N VAL A 43 6.00 -56.77 11.88
CA VAL A 43 6.21 -56.68 10.43
C VAL A 43 5.51 -55.46 9.83
N GLY A 44 4.32 -55.13 10.32
CA GLY A 44 3.59 -53.92 9.90
C GLY A 44 4.36 -52.60 10.20
N ALA A 45 4.97 -52.52 11.39
CA ALA A 45 5.77 -51.35 11.77
C ALA A 45 7.04 -51.22 10.91
N LYS A 46 7.71 -52.33 10.63
CA LYS A 46 8.90 -52.32 9.73
C LYS A 46 8.55 -51.90 8.32
N PHE A 47 7.40 -52.34 7.81
CA PHE A 47 6.90 -51.94 6.49
C PHE A 47 6.54 -50.46 6.44
N ALA A 48 5.85 -49.94 7.45
CA ALA A 48 5.50 -48.52 7.54
C ALA A 48 6.74 -47.60 7.58
N VAL A 49 7.74 -47.95 8.41
CA VAL A 49 9.01 -47.17 8.47
C VAL A 49 9.76 -47.27 7.16
N GLY A 50 9.81 -48.42 6.49
CA GLY A 50 10.43 -48.57 5.18
C GLY A 50 9.78 -47.68 4.11
N LEU A 51 8.43 -47.65 4.09
CA LEU A 51 7.67 -46.80 3.17
C LEU A 51 7.95 -45.30 3.43
N LEU A 52 7.98 -44.91 4.70
CA LEU A 52 8.27 -43.53 5.11
C LEU A 52 9.70 -43.10 4.70
N LEU A 53 10.69 -43.95 4.93
CA LEU A 53 12.07 -43.69 4.50
C LEU A 53 12.18 -43.60 2.97
N LEU A 54 11.49 -44.49 2.24
CA LEU A 54 11.44 -44.41 0.77
C LEU A 54 10.84 -43.09 0.32
N GLY A 55 9.74 -42.64 0.94
CA GLY A 55 9.11 -41.35 0.68
C GLY A 55 10.06 -40.18 0.90
N PHE A 56 10.82 -40.18 1.98
CA PHE A 56 11.85 -39.17 2.27
C PHE A 56 12.97 -39.17 1.23
N VAL A 57 13.47 -40.34 0.83
CA VAL A 57 14.50 -40.44 -0.20
C VAL A 57 14.01 -39.86 -1.54
N VAL A 58 12.81 -40.25 -1.96
CA VAL A 58 12.18 -39.75 -3.19
C VAL A 58 12.01 -38.22 -3.11
N LEU A 59 11.49 -37.72 -2.00
CA LEU A 59 11.32 -36.28 -1.79
C LEU A 59 12.65 -35.52 -1.85
N PHE A 60 13.68 -36.07 -1.19
CA PHE A 60 15.04 -35.51 -1.20
C PHE A 60 15.59 -35.41 -2.65
N PHE A 61 15.44 -36.46 -3.43
CA PHE A 61 15.86 -36.44 -4.84
C PHE A 61 15.07 -35.44 -5.67
N ILE A 62 13.75 -35.38 -5.49
CA ILE A 62 12.92 -34.42 -6.18
C ILE A 62 13.36 -32.98 -5.83
N MET A 63 13.50 -32.66 -4.56
CA MET A 63 13.90 -31.31 -4.12
C MET A 63 15.32 -30.92 -4.62
N THR A 64 16.25 -31.87 -4.61
CA THR A 64 17.64 -31.62 -5.02
C THR A 64 17.76 -31.44 -6.53
N PHE A 65 17.09 -32.29 -7.31
CA PHE A 65 17.27 -32.32 -8.76
C PHE A 65 16.21 -31.54 -9.55
N TYR A 66 15.04 -31.26 -8.95
CA TYR A 66 13.98 -30.49 -9.60
C TYR A 66 14.45 -29.12 -10.16
N PRO A 67 15.26 -28.31 -9.42
CA PRO A 67 15.77 -27.04 -9.94
C PRO A 67 16.71 -27.21 -11.14
N VAL A 68 17.41 -28.36 -11.20
CA VAL A 68 18.37 -28.67 -12.29
C VAL A 68 17.61 -29.05 -13.57
N PHE A 69 16.52 -29.83 -13.43
CA PHE A 69 15.69 -30.27 -14.56
C PHE A 69 14.72 -29.20 -15.05
N LYS A 70 14.15 -28.40 -14.14
CA LYS A 70 13.41 -27.20 -14.50
C LYS A 70 14.38 -26.01 -14.56
N LYS A 71 15.15 -25.92 -15.62
CA LYS A 71 15.64 -24.62 -16.09
C LYS A 71 14.41 -23.78 -16.42
N LYS A 72 13.83 -23.08 -15.42
CA LYS A 72 13.02 -21.93 -15.70
C LYS A 72 13.93 -21.01 -16.51
N LYS A 73 13.69 -20.91 -17.81
CA LYS A 73 13.91 -19.62 -18.46
C LYS A 73 13.02 -18.68 -17.67
N LEU A 74 13.59 -18.03 -16.64
CA LEU A 74 12.99 -16.81 -16.14
C LEU A 74 12.83 -16.00 -17.43
N PRO A 75 11.59 -15.61 -17.81
CA PRO A 75 11.51 -14.55 -18.79
C PRO A 75 12.45 -13.50 -18.22
N VAL A 76 13.38 -13.03 -19.01
CA VAL A 76 14.05 -11.76 -18.78
C VAL A 76 12.92 -10.75 -18.99
N SER A 77 11.99 -10.73 -18.03
CA SER A 77 11.18 -9.58 -17.76
C SER A 77 12.22 -8.56 -17.38
N SER A 78 12.56 -7.68 -18.32
CA SER A 78 13.19 -6.44 -17.97
C SER A 78 12.37 -5.95 -16.76
N MET A 79 13.00 -5.78 -15.58
CA MET A 79 12.34 -5.26 -14.39
C MET A 79 11.64 -3.93 -14.69
N HIS A 80 11.95 -3.37 -15.81
CA HIS A 80 11.38 -2.18 -16.42
C HIS A 80 10.89 -2.59 -17.81
N GLY A 81 9.62 -2.38 -18.10
CA GLY A 81 9.06 -2.52 -19.44
C GLY A 81 9.86 -1.65 -20.44
N ASP A 82 9.65 -1.88 -21.71
CA ASP A 82 10.23 -1.04 -22.75
C ASP A 82 9.84 0.43 -22.53
N ILE A 83 10.74 1.34 -22.89
CA ILE A 83 10.48 2.78 -22.80
C ILE A 83 9.27 3.09 -23.68
N VAL A 84 8.23 3.66 -23.07
CA VAL A 84 7.04 4.10 -23.80
C VAL A 84 7.40 5.36 -24.59
N ALA A 85 7.12 5.35 -25.90
CA ALA A 85 7.25 6.55 -26.72
C ALA A 85 6.24 7.60 -26.26
N LEU A 86 6.73 8.83 -26.02
CA LEU A 86 5.91 9.95 -25.51
C LEU A 86 5.34 10.83 -26.65
N ASP A 87 5.40 10.36 -27.88
CA ASP A 87 4.99 11.13 -29.07
C ASP A 87 3.53 11.59 -29.03
N ASN A 88 2.67 10.89 -28.29
CA ASN A 88 1.26 11.17 -28.11
C ASN A 88 0.92 11.67 -26.70
N LEU A 89 1.89 12.22 -25.97
CA LEU A 89 1.67 12.75 -24.62
C LEU A 89 0.70 13.93 -24.66
N THR A 90 -0.51 13.75 -24.12
CA THR A 90 -1.49 14.81 -23.93
C THR A 90 -1.53 15.24 -22.47
N VAL A 91 -1.23 16.51 -22.23
CA VAL A 91 -1.36 17.12 -20.89
C VAL A 91 -2.78 17.64 -20.73
N LYS A 92 -3.52 17.09 -19.77
CA LYS A 92 -4.83 17.63 -19.39
C LYS A 92 -4.64 18.60 -18.23
N PRO A 93 -5.01 19.88 -18.37
CA PRO A 93 -4.95 20.80 -17.26
C PRO A 93 -5.97 20.43 -16.18
N THR A 94 -5.58 20.64 -14.93
CA THR A 94 -6.47 20.46 -13.78
C THR A 94 -7.47 21.61 -13.75
N GLN A 95 -8.75 21.31 -13.94
CA GLN A 95 -9.81 22.32 -14.03
C GLN A 95 -10.56 22.50 -12.71
N LYS A 96 -10.72 21.43 -11.92
CA LYS A 96 -11.45 21.45 -10.67
C LYS A 96 -10.71 20.75 -9.55
N ILE A 97 -10.28 21.51 -8.56
CA ILE A 97 -9.43 21.03 -7.46
C ILE A 97 -10.23 21.00 -6.16
N GLY A 98 -10.37 19.83 -5.56
CA GLY A 98 -10.92 19.65 -4.22
C GLY A 98 -9.86 19.87 -3.16
N ILE A 99 -10.18 20.54 -2.07
CA ILE A 99 -9.28 20.83 -0.94
C ILE A 99 -9.99 20.36 0.33
N ALA A 100 -9.48 19.27 0.93
CA ALA A 100 -10.03 18.77 2.20
C ALA A 100 -9.40 19.51 3.38
N LEU A 101 -10.21 20.25 4.13
CA LEU A 101 -9.82 21.14 5.22
C LEU A 101 -10.25 20.56 6.58
N ASP A 102 -9.41 20.75 7.60
CA ASP A 102 -9.66 20.32 8.98
C ASP A 102 -9.81 21.51 9.96
N PHE A 103 -9.85 22.75 9.45
CA PHE A 103 -9.88 23.98 10.22
C PHE A 103 -8.72 24.15 11.20
N THR A 104 -7.53 23.77 10.76
CA THR A 104 -6.29 23.91 11.53
C THR A 104 -5.43 25.04 10.99
N LEU A 105 -4.37 25.42 11.72
CA LEU A 105 -3.39 26.39 11.24
C LEU A 105 -2.65 25.94 9.97
N ALA A 106 -2.76 24.71 9.60
CA ALA A 106 -2.16 24.13 8.41
C ALA A 106 -2.98 24.39 7.13
N ASP A 107 -4.23 24.83 7.24
CA ASP A 107 -5.13 25.05 6.11
C ASP A 107 -4.58 26.10 5.14
N GLU A 108 -3.92 27.16 5.64
CA GLU A 108 -3.28 28.15 4.80
C GLU A 108 -2.25 27.52 3.85
N LYS A 109 -1.38 26.67 4.41
CA LYS A 109 -0.36 25.97 3.63
C LYS A 109 -1.00 25.00 2.63
N LEU A 110 -2.03 24.29 3.04
CA LEU A 110 -2.76 23.35 2.20
C LEU A 110 -3.43 24.06 1.02
N ILE A 111 -4.14 25.15 1.29
CA ILE A 111 -4.78 26.00 0.28
C ILE A 111 -3.73 26.55 -0.69
N ALA A 112 -2.60 27.09 -0.18
CA ALA A 112 -1.54 27.62 -1.03
C ALA A 112 -0.99 26.56 -2.01
N HIS A 113 -0.75 25.32 -1.53
CA HIS A 113 -0.33 24.23 -2.40
C HIS A 113 -1.40 23.84 -3.43
N ALA A 114 -2.68 23.85 -3.06
CA ALA A 114 -3.77 23.58 -3.97
C ALA A 114 -3.90 24.65 -5.07
N LEU A 115 -3.80 25.92 -4.70
CA LEU A 115 -3.83 27.04 -5.65
C LEU A 115 -2.68 26.97 -6.66
N ALA A 116 -1.49 26.52 -6.23
CA ALA A 116 -0.33 26.34 -7.09
C ALA A 116 -0.49 25.22 -8.14
N GLN A 117 -1.44 24.28 -7.97
CA GLN A 117 -1.75 23.23 -8.94
C GLN A 117 -2.74 23.68 -10.02
N GLY A 118 -3.52 24.72 -9.73
CA GLY A 118 -4.49 25.26 -10.67
C GLY A 118 -3.87 26.10 -11.76
N GLN A 119 -4.62 26.27 -12.84
CA GLN A 119 -4.31 27.21 -13.93
C GLN A 119 -5.32 28.35 -13.96
N GLN A 120 -5.12 29.29 -14.86
CA GLN A 120 -6.09 30.35 -15.05
C GLN A 120 -7.46 29.77 -15.44
N GLY A 121 -8.49 30.07 -14.66
CA GLY A 121 -9.85 29.53 -14.84
C GLY A 121 -10.13 28.21 -14.10
N SER A 122 -9.18 27.69 -13.31
CA SER A 122 -9.48 26.56 -12.42
C SER A 122 -10.46 26.94 -11.33
N ASN A 123 -11.33 25.97 -10.97
CA ASN A 123 -12.30 26.10 -9.89
C ASN A 123 -11.84 25.31 -8.67
N TYR A 124 -12.11 25.78 -7.48
CA TYR A 124 -11.72 25.13 -6.22
C TYR A 124 -12.96 24.74 -5.42
N VAL A 125 -12.95 23.55 -4.85
CA VAL A 125 -14.01 23.06 -3.97
C VAL A 125 -13.41 22.86 -2.59
N LEU A 126 -13.77 23.72 -1.63
CA LEU A 126 -13.39 23.54 -0.22
C LEU A 126 -14.27 22.47 0.39
N ILE A 127 -13.69 21.43 0.91
CA ILE A 127 -14.38 20.24 1.45
C ILE A 127 -14.08 20.15 2.92
N HIS A 128 -15.09 20.07 3.76
CA HIS A 128 -14.95 19.72 5.18
C HIS A 128 -15.97 18.65 5.54
N VAL A 129 -15.61 17.77 6.50
CA VAL A 129 -16.51 16.72 6.99
C VAL A 129 -16.80 16.96 8.45
N VAL A 130 -18.05 17.28 8.77
CA VAL A 130 -18.53 17.53 10.12
C VAL A 130 -18.50 16.24 10.94
N GLU A 131 -17.93 16.31 12.15
CA GLU A 131 -17.72 15.14 13.03
C GLU A 131 -18.66 15.12 14.23
N SER A 132 -19.62 16.04 14.31
CA SER A 132 -20.58 16.05 15.42
C SER A 132 -21.39 14.75 15.49
N VAL A 133 -21.84 14.40 16.71
CA VAL A 133 -22.70 13.23 16.92
C VAL A 133 -23.99 13.38 16.12
N SER A 134 -24.57 14.58 16.08
CA SER A 134 -25.77 14.88 15.29
C SER A 134 -25.53 14.67 13.79
N ALA A 135 -24.43 15.19 13.25
CA ALA A 135 -24.04 15.00 11.85
C ALA A 135 -23.81 13.53 11.50
N HIS A 136 -23.32 12.74 12.45
CA HIS A 136 -23.12 11.31 12.24
C HIS A 136 -24.43 10.54 12.04
N TYR A 137 -25.48 10.88 12.80
CA TYR A 137 -26.78 10.20 12.72
C TYR A 137 -27.71 10.83 11.67
N LEU A 138 -27.84 12.15 11.67
CA LEU A 138 -28.80 12.89 10.81
C LEU A 138 -28.20 13.26 9.43
N GLY A 139 -26.87 13.28 9.31
CA GLY A 139 -26.20 13.69 8.07
C GLY A 139 -26.52 15.13 7.69
N ALA A 140 -26.90 15.37 6.45
CA ALA A 140 -27.23 16.70 5.95
C ALA A 140 -28.48 17.36 6.61
N ALA A 141 -29.23 16.61 7.39
CA ALA A 141 -30.34 17.16 8.19
C ALA A 141 -29.89 17.62 9.58
N SER A 142 -28.60 17.56 9.89
CA SER A 142 -28.04 18.09 11.13
C SER A 142 -28.05 19.62 11.08
N ASP A 143 -28.61 20.23 12.11
CA ASP A 143 -28.61 21.69 12.32
C ASP A 143 -28.08 22.02 13.72
N ASP A 144 -27.01 21.32 14.11
CA ASP A 144 -26.33 21.63 15.36
C ASP A 144 -25.34 22.80 15.23
N GLU A 145 -24.89 23.29 16.37
CA GLU A 145 -23.97 24.44 16.42
C GLU A 145 -22.66 24.18 15.67
N GLU A 146 -22.11 22.96 15.75
CA GLU A 146 -20.87 22.57 15.07
C GLU A 146 -21.06 22.63 13.54
N THR A 147 -22.14 22.06 13.01
CA THR A 147 -22.45 22.11 11.59
C THR A 147 -22.55 23.55 11.07
N ARG A 148 -23.19 24.44 11.84
CA ARG A 148 -23.31 25.86 11.48
C ARG A 148 -21.97 26.59 11.50
N LEU A 149 -21.18 26.38 12.53
CA LEU A 149 -19.85 26.97 12.66
C LEU A 149 -18.91 26.51 11.54
N ASP A 150 -18.95 25.23 11.17
CA ASP A 150 -18.12 24.69 10.09
C ASP A 150 -18.57 25.24 8.73
N GLN A 151 -19.87 25.42 8.52
CA GLN A 151 -20.38 26.09 7.31
C GLN A 151 -19.93 27.57 7.26
N GLU A 152 -19.96 28.28 8.37
CA GLU A 152 -19.50 29.68 8.46
C GLU A 152 -18.01 29.78 8.14
N ARG A 153 -17.17 28.88 8.69
CA ARG A 153 -15.73 28.83 8.42
C ARG A 153 -15.44 28.57 6.95
N LEU A 154 -16.11 27.59 6.33
CA LEU A 154 -15.98 27.35 4.89
C LEU A 154 -16.38 28.58 4.07
N SER A 155 -17.49 29.22 4.42
CA SER A 155 -17.97 30.43 3.73
C SER A 155 -16.98 31.59 3.87
N GLU A 156 -16.32 31.72 5.01
CA GLU A 156 -15.29 32.75 5.22
C GLU A 156 -14.05 32.46 4.37
N TYR A 157 -13.55 31.23 4.30
CA TYR A 157 -12.46 30.86 3.39
C TYR A 157 -12.83 31.11 1.94
N GLN A 158 -14.06 30.74 1.53
CA GLN A 158 -14.56 31.01 0.19
C GLN A 158 -14.51 32.51 -0.11
N ARG A 159 -15.07 33.35 0.75
CA ARG A 159 -15.08 34.80 0.58
C ARG A 159 -13.67 35.40 0.44
N GLN A 160 -12.71 34.95 1.26
CA GLN A 160 -11.33 35.41 1.20
C GLN A 160 -10.63 35.04 -0.11
N LEU A 161 -10.89 33.84 -0.62
CA LEU A 161 -10.30 33.37 -1.88
C LEU A 161 -10.97 34.04 -3.09
N GLU A 162 -12.28 34.25 -3.06
CA GLU A 162 -13.00 35.00 -4.11
C GLU A 162 -12.52 36.45 -4.20
N GLN A 163 -12.23 37.09 -3.08
CA GLN A 163 -11.62 38.45 -3.05
C GLN A 163 -10.22 38.48 -3.69
N LYS A 164 -9.51 37.36 -3.71
CA LYS A 164 -8.23 37.20 -4.40
C LYS A 164 -8.38 36.80 -5.87
N GLY A 165 -9.63 36.66 -6.37
CA GLY A 165 -9.92 36.36 -7.76
C GLY A 165 -10.02 34.86 -8.10
N TYR A 166 -10.07 33.97 -7.11
CA TYR A 166 -10.26 32.54 -7.33
C TYR A 166 -11.74 32.17 -7.41
N ALA A 167 -12.10 31.26 -8.31
CA ALA A 167 -13.44 30.69 -8.36
C ALA A 167 -13.55 29.55 -7.36
N VAL A 168 -14.36 29.70 -6.31
CA VAL A 168 -14.41 28.80 -5.17
C VAL A 168 -15.86 28.40 -4.86
N SER A 169 -16.06 27.15 -4.50
CA SER A 169 -17.31 26.62 -3.94
C SER A 169 -17.01 25.82 -2.67
N THR A 170 -18.03 25.60 -1.85
CA THR A 170 -17.90 24.86 -0.59
C THR A 170 -18.76 23.60 -0.62
N ALA A 171 -18.33 22.56 0.09
CA ALA A 171 -19.09 21.33 0.27
C ALA A 171 -18.86 20.75 1.67
N LEU A 172 -19.93 20.54 2.43
CA LEU A 172 -19.92 19.82 3.70
C LEU A 172 -20.19 18.33 3.49
N GLY A 173 -19.36 17.51 4.12
CA GLY A 173 -19.55 16.08 4.25
C GLY A 173 -20.10 15.70 5.62
N PHE A 174 -20.71 14.52 5.71
CA PHE A 174 -21.32 14.03 6.94
C PHE A 174 -21.05 12.54 7.12
N LYS A 175 -21.16 12.04 8.35
CA LYS A 175 -21.03 10.63 8.73
C LYS A 175 -19.59 10.09 8.60
N ASN A 176 -19.35 9.25 7.62
CA ASN A 176 -18.03 8.65 7.42
C ASN A 176 -17.15 9.58 6.57
N ARG A 177 -16.03 10.04 7.13
CA ARG A 177 -15.09 10.98 6.50
C ARG A 177 -14.66 10.55 5.09
N THR A 178 -14.20 9.31 4.94
CA THR A 178 -13.76 8.78 3.64
C THR A 178 -14.90 8.75 2.63
N ALA A 179 -16.06 8.23 3.02
CA ALA A 179 -17.19 8.11 2.12
C ALA A 179 -17.73 9.48 1.71
N ALA A 180 -17.77 10.43 2.63
CA ALA A 180 -18.20 11.81 2.37
C ALA A 180 -17.27 12.51 1.37
N ILE A 181 -15.95 12.45 1.57
CA ILE A 181 -14.97 13.04 0.66
C ILE A 181 -15.10 12.43 -0.74
N VAL A 182 -15.13 11.08 -0.84
CA VAL A 182 -15.27 10.39 -2.14
C VAL A 182 -16.55 10.80 -2.86
N LYS A 183 -17.67 10.89 -2.13
CA LYS A 183 -18.94 11.33 -2.68
C LYS A 183 -18.89 12.77 -3.19
N ILE A 184 -18.34 13.70 -2.38
CA ILE A 184 -18.22 15.11 -2.77
C ILE A 184 -17.33 15.26 -4.01
N VAL A 185 -16.22 14.54 -4.07
CA VAL A 185 -15.31 14.52 -5.23
C VAL A 185 -16.06 14.09 -6.50
N ALA A 186 -16.85 13.02 -6.41
CA ALA A 186 -17.63 12.51 -7.53
C ALA A 186 -18.75 13.49 -7.95
N ASP A 187 -19.57 13.95 -6.99
CA ASP A 187 -20.70 14.84 -7.25
C ASP A 187 -20.27 16.18 -7.87
N ASN A 188 -19.12 16.69 -7.44
CA ASN A 188 -18.57 17.94 -7.96
C ASN A 188 -17.66 17.75 -9.18
N LYS A 189 -17.42 16.53 -9.64
CA LYS A 189 -16.52 16.21 -10.76
C LYS A 189 -15.13 16.83 -10.55
N VAL A 190 -14.57 16.65 -9.36
CA VAL A 190 -13.23 17.08 -9.01
C VAL A 190 -12.24 16.21 -9.77
N ASP A 191 -11.23 16.81 -10.39
CA ASP A 191 -10.22 16.12 -11.19
C ASP A 191 -8.85 16.02 -10.49
N MET A 192 -8.67 16.70 -9.34
CA MET A 192 -7.57 16.52 -8.40
C MET A 192 -8.03 16.83 -6.97
N LEU A 193 -7.62 15.98 -6.02
CA LEU A 193 -7.87 16.22 -4.59
C LEU A 193 -6.57 16.57 -3.87
N VAL A 194 -6.62 17.59 -3.01
CA VAL A 194 -5.50 17.98 -2.12
C VAL A 194 -5.91 17.71 -0.68
N MET A 195 -5.06 17.01 0.07
CA MET A 195 -5.29 16.64 1.47
C MET A 195 -4.07 16.92 2.33
N GLY A 196 -4.28 17.32 3.56
CA GLY A 196 -3.21 17.50 4.55
C GLY A 196 -2.86 16.19 5.26
N ALA A 197 -1.56 15.89 5.40
CA ALA A 197 -1.07 14.85 6.29
C ALA A 197 -0.50 15.49 7.55
N HIS A 198 -1.10 15.22 8.71
CA HIS A 198 -0.53 15.62 9.99
C HIS A 198 0.55 14.62 10.41
N GLY A 199 1.80 15.07 10.48
CA GLY A 199 2.89 14.29 11.04
C GLY A 199 2.83 14.32 12.57
N HIS A 200 2.28 13.30 13.21
CA HIS A 200 2.46 13.11 14.65
C HIS A 200 3.83 12.50 14.92
N LYS A 201 4.63 13.10 15.79
CA LYS A 201 5.95 12.56 16.19
C LYS A 201 5.76 11.42 17.21
N GLY A 202 5.69 10.16 16.76
CA GLY A 202 5.59 8.99 17.64
C GLY A 202 5.54 7.66 16.89
N ILE A 203 5.78 6.53 17.57
CA ILE A 203 5.82 5.17 17.00
C ILE A 203 4.48 4.73 16.33
N LYS A 204 3.41 5.50 16.53
CA LYS A 204 2.11 5.32 15.84
C LYS A 204 2.05 6.00 14.46
N ASP A 205 3.11 6.66 14.03
CA ASP A 205 3.20 7.50 12.82
C ASP A 205 3.39 6.69 11.53
N TYR A 206 3.45 5.38 11.63
CA TYR A 206 3.58 4.51 10.45
C TYR A 206 2.25 4.34 9.69
N ILE A 207 1.19 4.96 10.18
CA ILE A 207 -0.12 4.97 9.54
C ILE A 207 -0.35 6.37 8.99
N PHE A 208 -0.05 6.59 7.71
CA PHE A 208 -0.69 7.67 6.94
C PHE A 208 -2.16 7.63 7.33
N GLY A 209 -2.69 8.74 7.89
CA GLY A 209 -3.98 8.72 8.55
C GLY A 209 -4.97 7.88 7.76
N GLU A 210 -5.65 6.97 8.41
CA GLU A 210 -6.55 5.94 7.83
C GLU A 210 -7.47 6.52 6.74
N THR A 211 -7.81 7.80 6.88
CA THR A 211 -8.61 8.55 5.91
C THR A 211 -7.89 8.77 4.59
N ILE A 212 -6.61 9.21 4.58
CA ILE A 212 -5.86 9.51 3.35
C ILE A 212 -5.69 8.24 2.52
N GLU A 213 -5.25 7.16 3.16
CA GLU A 213 -5.04 5.88 2.49
C GLU A 213 -6.36 5.33 1.93
N SER A 214 -7.43 5.38 2.74
CA SER A 214 -8.76 4.93 2.33
C SER A 214 -9.35 5.76 1.20
N VAL A 215 -9.16 7.08 1.19
CA VAL A 215 -9.62 7.99 0.12
C VAL A 215 -8.83 7.71 -1.16
N ARG A 216 -7.50 7.64 -1.08
CA ARG A 216 -6.61 7.39 -2.21
C ARG A 216 -6.96 6.10 -2.96
N HIS A 217 -7.30 5.02 -2.22
CA HIS A 217 -7.67 3.76 -2.83
C HIS A 217 -9.06 3.76 -3.50
N LYS A 218 -9.94 4.70 -3.11
CA LYS A 218 -11.30 4.77 -3.64
C LYS A 218 -11.46 5.79 -4.78
N LEU A 219 -10.47 6.64 -4.99
CA LEU A 219 -10.49 7.65 -6.04
C LEU A 219 -9.62 7.23 -7.23
N ASN A 220 -10.11 7.51 -8.45
CA ASN A 220 -9.36 7.33 -9.69
C ASN A 220 -8.79 8.64 -10.24
N ILE A 221 -8.63 9.66 -9.39
CA ILE A 221 -8.04 10.95 -9.72
C ILE A 221 -6.73 11.15 -8.95
N PRO A 222 -5.83 12.02 -9.39
CA PRO A 222 -4.65 12.42 -8.63
C PRO A 222 -5.01 12.93 -7.23
N VAL A 223 -4.26 12.47 -6.22
CA VAL A 223 -4.38 12.96 -4.84
C VAL A 223 -3.03 13.53 -4.42
N LEU A 224 -2.97 14.84 -4.19
CA LEU A 224 -1.81 15.52 -3.65
C LEU A 224 -1.87 15.51 -2.13
N ILE A 225 -0.87 14.93 -1.50
CA ILE A 225 -0.74 14.92 -0.05
C ILE A 225 0.30 15.97 0.37
N VAL A 226 -0.11 16.91 1.18
CA VAL A 226 0.75 17.98 1.71
C VAL A 226 1.07 17.68 3.17
N ASN A 227 2.36 17.55 3.50
CA ASN A 227 2.80 17.41 4.88
C ASN A 227 2.65 18.78 5.59
N VAL A 228 1.82 18.80 6.60
CA VAL A 228 1.41 20.01 7.34
C VAL A 228 1.83 19.94 8.80
#